data_db5b70ba27ec595e2293c8fa4e48a104
#
_entry.id   db5b70ba27ec595e2293c8fa4e48a104
#
_cell.length_a   1.000
_cell.length_b   1.000
_cell.length_c   1.000
_cell.angle_alpha   90.00
_cell.angle_beta   90.00
_cell.angle_gamma   90.00
#
_symmetry.space_group_name_H-M   'P 1'
#
loop_
_entity.id
_entity.type
_entity.pdbx_description
1 polymer ?
#
loop_
_entity_poly.entity_id
_entity_poly.type
_entity_poly.pdbx_seq_one_letter_code
_entity_poly.pdbx_strand_id
1 'polypeptide(L)'
;MSAAAALQKAIYGRLAGDAELIALIGDSGVRDHLQTGSHRPGVWIVSLESRDASTASEAGEEHLVTLEVRTAEGGNRSAQQISARVRVLLDDAELVLDGFAFVSLFHRRTRIGRDAKAKGHVAAMVFRAVTE
;
A
#
# COMPACT_ATOMS: atom_id res chain seq x y z
N MET A 1 17.13 -9.94 -5.93
CA MET A 1 15.90 -9.18 -5.55
C MET A 1 16.26 -7.72 -5.31
N SER A 2 15.48 -6.79 -5.80
CA SER A 2 15.70 -5.37 -5.56
C SER A 2 15.15 -4.94 -4.20
N ALA A 3 15.61 -3.78 -3.71
CA ALA A 3 15.02 -3.18 -2.50
C ALA A 3 13.53 -2.90 -2.69
N ALA A 4 13.12 -2.45 -3.88
CA ALA A 4 11.70 -2.23 -4.20
C ALA A 4 10.88 -3.52 -4.10
N ALA A 5 11.39 -4.63 -4.61
CA ALA A 5 10.69 -5.91 -4.52
C ALA A 5 10.60 -6.42 -3.07
N ALA A 6 11.67 -6.26 -2.31
CA ALA A 6 11.67 -6.61 -0.89
C ALA A 6 10.68 -5.76 -0.09
N LEU A 7 10.61 -4.47 -0.39
CA LEU A 7 9.66 -3.54 0.22
C LEU A 7 8.22 -3.93 -0.10
N GLN A 8 7.93 -4.20 -1.36
CA GLN A 8 6.59 -4.62 -1.80
C GLN A 8 6.15 -5.90 -1.08
N LYS A 9 7.03 -6.89 -1.01
CA LYS A 9 6.76 -8.15 -0.29
C LYS A 9 6.45 -7.90 1.18
N ALA A 10 7.23 -7.04 1.84
CA ALA A 10 7.02 -6.73 3.25
C ALA A 10 5.68 -5.99 3.50
N ILE A 11 5.33 -5.06 2.61
CA ILE A 11 4.04 -4.35 2.68
C ILE A 11 2.89 -5.34 2.52
N TYR A 12 2.93 -6.21 1.52
CA TYR A 12 1.88 -7.23 1.34
C TYR A 12 1.76 -8.14 2.55
N GLY A 13 2.88 -8.59 3.09
CA GLY A 13 2.87 -9.45 4.27
C GLY A 13 2.22 -8.78 5.48
N ARG A 14 2.50 -7.51 5.68
CA ARG A 14 1.91 -6.75 6.77
C ARG A 14 0.41 -6.58 6.61
N LEU A 15 -0.05 -6.27 5.41
CA LEU A 15 -1.48 -6.10 5.13
C LEU A 15 -2.23 -7.43 5.18
N ALA A 16 -1.70 -8.46 4.52
CA ALA A 16 -2.34 -9.76 4.45
C ALA A 16 -2.37 -10.49 5.80
N GLY A 17 -1.46 -10.15 6.70
CA GLY A 17 -1.39 -10.72 8.04
C GLY A 17 -2.29 -10.06 9.08
N ASP A 18 -3.01 -8.99 8.71
CA ASP A 18 -3.83 -8.26 9.67
C ASP A 18 -5.28 -8.74 9.65
N ALA A 19 -5.74 -9.30 10.77
CA ALA A 19 -7.08 -9.86 10.88
C ALA A 19 -8.18 -8.80 10.72
N GLU A 20 -7.95 -7.58 11.20
CA GLU A 20 -8.93 -6.50 11.12
C GLU A 20 -9.11 -6.03 9.67
N LEU A 21 -8.02 -5.90 8.92
CA LEU A 21 -8.10 -5.56 7.51
C LEU A 21 -8.77 -6.67 6.70
N ILE A 22 -8.41 -7.93 6.96
CA ILE A 22 -9.01 -9.09 6.29
C ILE A 22 -10.52 -9.17 6.57
N ALA A 23 -10.95 -8.80 7.77
CA ALA A 23 -12.39 -8.73 8.09
C ALA A 23 -13.14 -7.71 7.22
N LEU A 24 -12.44 -6.64 6.80
CA LEU A 24 -13.04 -5.60 5.95
C LEU A 24 -13.03 -5.95 4.46
N ILE A 25 -12.01 -6.64 3.97
CA ILE A 25 -11.81 -6.87 2.53
C ILE A 25 -11.83 -8.33 2.10
N GLY A 26 -11.86 -9.27 3.03
CA GLY A 26 -11.80 -10.70 2.74
C GLY A 26 -10.37 -11.24 2.61
N ASP A 27 -10.24 -12.58 2.65
CA ASP A 27 -8.94 -13.26 2.66
C ASP A 27 -8.09 -12.97 1.41
N SER A 28 -8.72 -12.74 0.27
CA SER A 28 -8.04 -12.46 -0.99
C SER A 28 -8.09 -10.97 -1.36
N GLY A 29 -8.38 -10.10 -0.40
CA GLY A 29 -8.53 -8.67 -0.65
C GLY A 29 -7.21 -7.91 -0.83
N VAL A 30 -6.10 -8.44 -0.32
CA VAL A 30 -4.77 -7.87 -0.57
C VAL A 30 -4.23 -8.54 -1.83
N ARG A 31 -4.00 -7.73 -2.87
CA ARG A 31 -3.70 -8.26 -4.21
C ARG A 31 -2.45 -7.60 -4.78
N ASP A 32 -1.75 -8.33 -5.64
CA ASP A 32 -0.55 -7.85 -6.32
C ASP A 32 -0.82 -7.22 -7.68
N HIS A 33 -2.01 -7.44 -8.24
CA HIS A 33 -2.41 -6.82 -9.51
C HIS A 33 -3.91 -6.56 -9.55
N LEU A 34 -4.30 -5.55 -10.32
CA LEU A 34 -5.69 -5.20 -10.53
C LEU A 34 -6.34 -6.17 -11.51
N GLN A 35 -7.38 -6.87 -11.07
CA GLN A 35 -8.18 -7.73 -11.95
C GLN A 35 -9.31 -6.91 -12.57
N THR A 36 -9.38 -6.92 -13.90
CA THR A 36 -10.46 -6.26 -14.62
C THR A 36 -11.80 -6.89 -14.27
N GLY A 37 -12.79 -6.06 -13.95
CA GLY A 37 -14.13 -6.51 -13.62
C GLY A 37 -14.32 -7.01 -12.21
N SER A 38 -13.31 -6.91 -11.34
CA SER A 38 -13.47 -7.24 -9.94
C SER A 38 -14.25 -6.16 -9.22
N HIS A 39 -15.37 -6.53 -8.59
CA HIS A 39 -16.20 -5.64 -7.79
C HIS A 39 -16.01 -5.85 -6.29
N ARG A 40 -15.07 -6.69 -5.89
CA ARG A 40 -14.82 -6.98 -4.49
C ARG A 40 -13.93 -5.88 -3.88
N PRO A 41 -14.16 -5.54 -2.60
CA PRO A 41 -13.23 -4.66 -1.89
C PRO A 41 -11.82 -5.24 -1.92
N GLY A 42 -10.84 -4.38 -2.06
CA GLY A 42 -9.46 -4.84 -2.11
C GLY A 42 -8.47 -3.71 -1.99
N VAL A 43 -7.23 -4.10 -1.70
CA VAL A 43 -6.08 -3.20 -1.60
C VAL A 43 -4.97 -3.78 -2.46
N TRP A 44 -4.35 -2.93 -3.27
CA TRP A 44 -3.17 -3.34 -4.03
C TRP A 44 -2.24 -2.18 -4.33
N ILE A 45 -0.99 -2.54 -4.61
CA ILE A 45 0.03 -1.58 -5.00
C ILE A 45 -0.13 -1.33 -6.49
N VAL A 46 -0.38 -0.08 -6.87
CA VAL A 46 -0.57 0.30 -8.27
C VAL A 46 0.66 0.97 -8.86
N SER A 47 1.55 1.49 -8.01
CA SER A 47 2.77 2.15 -8.45
C SER A 47 3.83 2.06 -7.37
N LEU A 48 5.06 1.79 -7.80
CA LEU A 48 6.22 1.85 -6.92
C LEU A 48 7.35 2.49 -7.71
N GLU A 49 7.71 3.70 -7.33
CA GLU A 49 8.77 4.49 -7.94
C GLU A 49 9.96 4.55 -6.99
N SER A 50 11.14 4.23 -7.49
CA SER A 50 12.36 4.23 -6.68
C SER A 50 13.38 5.15 -7.30
N ARG A 51 14.10 5.90 -6.46
CA ARG A 51 15.20 6.74 -6.88
C ARG A 51 16.37 6.65 -5.92
N ASP A 52 17.54 6.95 -6.42
CA ASP A 52 18.75 6.97 -5.61
C ASP A 52 18.67 8.09 -4.57
N ALA A 53 18.97 7.75 -3.33
CA ALA A 53 19.07 8.69 -2.21
C ALA A 53 20.37 8.46 -1.44
N SER A 54 21.39 7.99 -2.14
CA SER A 54 22.71 7.73 -1.55
C SER A 54 23.38 9.03 -1.12
N THR A 55 24.13 8.96 -0.02
CA THR A 55 25.04 10.00 0.41
C THR A 55 26.47 9.66 -0.01
N ALA A 56 27.43 10.53 0.27
CA ALA A 56 28.83 10.27 -0.05
C ALA A 56 29.40 9.04 0.65
N SER A 57 28.82 8.62 1.77
CA SER A 57 29.31 7.53 2.61
C SER A 57 28.36 6.33 2.70
N GLU A 58 27.09 6.46 2.28
CA GLU A 58 26.07 5.43 2.44
C GLU A 58 25.22 5.30 1.19
N ALA A 59 24.96 4.05 0.77
CA ALA A 59 24.00 3.76 -0.27
C ALA A 59 22.58 3.88 0.31
N GLY A 60 21.64 4.34 -0.50
CA GLY A 60 20.25 4.45 -0.09
C GLY A 60 19.32 4.66 -1.27
N GLU A 61 18.06 4.29 -1.06
CA GLU A 61 17.00 4.53 -2.04
C GLU A 61 15.77 5.11 -1.37
N GLU A 62 15.10 6.00 -2.08
CA GLU A 62 13.78 6.49 -1.72
C GLU A 62 12.75 5.85 -2.61
N HIS A 63 11.65 5.41 -2.03
CA HIS A 63 10.55 4.79 -2.76
C HIS A 63 9.25 5.54 -2.50
N LEU A 64 8.51 5.82 -3.57
CA LEU A 64 7.14 6.28 -3.46
C LEU A 64 6.23 5.12 -3.83
N VAL A 65 5.42 4.69 -2.89
CA VAL A 65 4.51 3.56 -3.04
C VAL A 65 3.09 4.10 -3.08
N THR A 66 2.38 3.81 -4.16
CA THR A 66 0.97 4.17 -4.27
C THR A 66 0.14 2.91 -4.13
N LEU A 67 -0.75 2.91 -3.14
CA LEU A 67 -1.73 1.87 -2.92
C LEU A 67 -3.10 2.39 -3.33
N GLU A 68 -3.91 1.52 -3.90
CA GLU A 68 -5.32 1.83 -4.09
C GLU A 68 -6.17 0.88 -3.27
N VAL A 69 -7.11 1.47 -2.54
CA VAL A 69 -8.21 0.76 -1.89
C VAL A 69 -9.42 0.98 -2.77
N ARG A 70 -10.00 -0.11 -3.26
CA ARG A 70 -11.22 -0.04 -4.06
C ARG A 70 -12.36 -0.73 -3.34
N THR A 71 -13.52 -0.10 -3.37
CA THR A 71 -14.73 -0.64 -2.75
C THR A 71 -15.79 -0.88 -3.81
N ALA A 72 -16.72 -1.79 -3.50
CA ALA A 72 -17.89 -2.05 -4.30
C ALA A 72 -18.94 -0.93 -4.13
N GLU A 73 -20.15 -1.15 -4.59
CA GLU A 73 -21.25 -0.20 -4.41
C GLU A 73 -21.44 0.20 -2.95
N GLY A 74 -21.76 1.46 -2.74
CA GLY A 74 -21.98 2.03 -1.43
C GLY A 74 -21.33 3.39 -1.30
N GLY A 75 -21.46 4.01 -0.15
CA GLY A 75 -20.84 5.28 0.13
C GLY A 75 -19.34 5.17 0.38
N ASN A 76 -18.69 6.30 0.56
CA ASN A 76 -17.24 6.33 0.79
C ASN A 76 -16.82 5.85 2.18
N ARG A 77 -17.77 5.52 3.05
CA ARG A 77 -17.50 5.04 4.42
C ARG A 77 -16.62 3.80 4.41
N SER A 78 -16.92 2.85 3.53
CA SER A 78 -16.12 1.64 3.40
C SER A 78 -14.69 1.94 2.98
N ALA A 79 -14.51 2.83 1.99
CA ALA A 79 -13.19 3.25 1.55
C ALA A 79 -12.42 3.96 2.66
N GLN A 80 -13.09 4.78 3.46
CA GLN A 80 -12.48 5.45 4.61
C GLN A 80 -12.06 4.46 5.70
N GLN A 81 -12.90 3.47 6.01
CA GLN A 81 -12.57 2.47 7.01
C GLN A 81 -11.35 1.64 6.61
N ILE A 82 -11.33 1.19 5.36
CA ILE A 82 -10.24 0.36 4.86
C ILE A 82 -8.95 1.18 4.78
N SER A 83 -9.01 2.38 4.23
CA SER A 83 -7.82 3.24 4.11
C SER A 83 -7.28 3.66 5.47
N ALA A 84 -8.14 3.91 6.45
CA ALA A 84 -7.73 4.21 7.82
C ALA A 84 -6.96 3.04 8.43
N ARG A 85 -7.43 1.80 8.20
CA ARG A 85 -6.73 0.61 8.70
C ARG A 85 -5.39 0.40 8.00
N VAL A 86 -5.34 0.58 6.69
CA VAL A 86 -4.09 0.52 5.92
C VAL A 86 -3.08 1.54 6.46
N ARG A 87 -3.53 2.74 6.73
CA ARG A 87 -2.66 3.78 7.30
C ARG A 87 -2.12 3.37 8.67
N VAL A 88 -2.95 2.84 9.55
CA VAL A 88 -2.50 2.36 10.88
C VAL A 88 -1.41 1.30 10.74
N LEU A 89 -1.55 0.40 9.76
CA LEU A 89 -0.60 -0.70 9.57
C LEU A 89 0.72 -0.26 8.97
N LEU A 90 0.73 0.78 8.15
CA LEU A 90 1.90 1.15 7.36
C LEU A 90 2.57 2.45 7.80
N ASP A 91 1.83 3.43 8.33
CA ASP A 91 2.41 4.71 8.71
C ASP A 91 3.31 4.55 9.93
N ASP A 92 4.56 4.94 9.79
CA ASP A 92 5.60 4.78 10.80
C ASP A 92 5.81 3.30 11.21
N ALA A 93 5.53 2.38 10.31
CA ALA A 93 5.73 0.96 10.57
C ALA A 93 7.21 0.59 10.44
N GLU A 94 7.61 -0.40 11.22
CA GLU A 94 8.91 -1.05 11.07
C GLU A 94 8.72 -2.34 10.27
N LEU A 95 9.42 -2.44 9.14
CA LEU A 95 9.37 -3.60 8.28
C LEU A 95 10.71 -4.31 8.28
N VAL A 96 10.68 -5.61 8.02
CA VAL A 96 11.89 -6.40 7.80
C VAL A 96 11.97 -6.74 6.32
N LEU A 97 13.06 -6.33 5.68
CA LEU A 97 13.30 -6.55 4.26
C LEU A 97 14.33 -7.64 4.07
N ASP A 98 14.06 -8.55 3.12
CA ASP A 98 15.01 -9.60 2.79
C ASP A 98 16.24 -9.01 2.07
N GLY A 99 17.38 -9.00 2.73
CA GLY A 99 18.65 -8.58 2.13
C GLY A 99 18.89 -7.08 2.05
N PHE A 100 18.02 -6.26 2.64
CA PHE A 100 18.15 -4.80 2.63
C PHE A 100 17.86 -4.25 4.01
N ALA A 101 18.44 -3.08 4.32
CA ALA A 101 18.15 -2.37 5.55
C ALA A 101 16.96 -1.43 5.37
N PHE A 102 15.96 -1.60 6.20
CA PHE A 102 14.80 -0.72 6.23
C PHE A 102 15.10 0.51 7.10
N VAL A 103 14.78 1.70 6.60
CA VAL A 103 14.97 2.94 7.36
C VAL A 103 13.63 3.51 7.82
N SER A 104 12.69 3.74 6.91
CA SER A 104 11.41 4.37 7.27
C SER A 104 10.32 4.10 6.25
N LEU A 105 9.08 4.22 6.73
CA LEU A 105 7.88 4.18 5.89
C LEU A 105 6.86 5.13 6.52
N PHE A 106 6.48 6.18 5.79
CA PHE A 106 5.53 7.17 6.27
C PHE A 106 4.43 7.46 5.26
N HIS A 107 3.23 7.65 5.77
CA HIS A 107 2.09 8.11 4.99
C HIS A 107 2.33 9.54 4.50
N ARG A 108 2.04 9.79 3.23
CA ARG A 108 2.16 11.12 2.63
C ARG A 108 0.81 11.75 2.36
N ARG A 109 -0.10 11.01 1.74
CA ARG A 109 -1.46 11.52 1.49
C ARG A 109 -2.42 10.39 1.18
N THR A 110 -3.71 10.66 1.38
CA THR A 110 -4.80 9.81 0.95
C THR A 110 -5.82 10.67 0.23
N ARG A 111 -6.24 10.24 -0.95
CA ARG A 111 -7.31 10.90 -1.70
C ARG A 111 -8.41 9.88 -1.97
N ILE A 112 -9.62 10.18 -1.53
CA ILE A 112 -10.79 9.33 -1.73
C ILE A 112 -11.74 10.00 -2.70
N GLY A 113 -12.18 9.26 -3.71
CA GLY A 113 -13.12 9.75 -4.69
C GLY A 113 -13.93 8.62 -5.28
N ARG A 114 -14.91 8.98 -6.10
CA ARG A 114 -15.71 7.99 -6.82
C ARG A 114 -14.87 7.38 -7.93
N ASP A 115 -15.07 6.08 -8.14
CA ASP A 115 -14.46 5.39 -9.28
C ASP A 115 -15.22 5.79 -10.56
N ALA A 116 -14.51 6.43 -11.50
CA ALA A 116 -15.11 6.90 -12.73
C ALA A 116 -15.56 5.77 -13.67
N LYS A 117 -14.99 4.57 -13.49
CA LYS A 117 -15.23 3.43 -14.40
C LYS A 117 -16.14 2.37 -13.80
N ALA A 118 -16.35 2.39 -12.51
CA ALA A 118 -17.14 1.39 -11.80
C ALA A 118 -17.97 2.06 -10.71
N LYS A 119 -18.92 1.32 -10.15
CA LYS A 119 -19.66 1.79 -8.98
C LYS A 119 -18.79 1.56 -7.75
N GLY A 120 -18.65 2.58 -6.91
CA GLY A 120 -17.87 2.50 -5.71
C GLY A 120 -16.90 3.65 -5.57
N HIS A 121 -15.94 3.49 -4.68
CA HIS A 121 -14.96 4.52 -4.34
C HIS A 121 -13.54 3.96 -4.41
N VAL A 122 -12.60 4.85 -4.69
CA VAL A 122 -11.16 4.55 -4.69
C VAL A 122 -10.49 5.48 -3.70
N ALA A 123 -9.70 4.92 -2.79
CA ALA A 123 -8.78 5.67 -1.96
C ALA A 123 -7.36 5.44 -2.49
N ALA A 124 -6.76 6.49 -3.02
CA ALA A 124 -5.37 6.46 -3.47
C ALA A 124 -4.48 6.93 -2.33
N MET A 125 -3.59 6.07 -1.88
CA MET A 125 -2.72 6.33 -0.73
C MET A 125 -1.26 6.32 -1.18
N VAL A 126 -0.53 7.36 -0.83
CA VAL A 126 0.89 7.47 -1.16
C VAL A 126 1.71 7.40 0.12
N PHE A 127 2.69 6.52 0.12
CA PHE A 127 3.65 6.36 1.20
C PHE A 127 5.07 6.60 0.68
N ARG A 128 5.92 7.13 1.54
CA ARG A 128 7.34 7.28 1.25
C ARG A 128 8.14 6.32 2.12
N ALA A 129 8.97 5.54 1.48
CA ALA A 129 9.89 4.62 2.17
C ALA A 129 11.33 4.98 1.87
N VAL A 130 12.23 4.68 2.80
CA VAL A 130 13.66 4.79 2.61
C VAL A 130 14.29 3.47 2.99
N THR A 131 15.20 2.99 2.15
CA THR A 131 16.00 1.78 2.38
C THR A 131 17.48 2.07 2.21
N GLU A 132 18.32 1.24 2.79
CA GLU A 132 19.77 1.30 2.62
C GLU A 132 20.33 -0.01 2.07
#